data_14efba07fd3f8a2e16749594b588ea98
#
_entry.id   14efba07fd3f8a2e16749594b588ea98
#
_cell.length_a   1.000
_cell.length_b   1.000
_cell.length_c   1.000
_cell.angle_alpha   90.00
_cell.angle_beta   90.00
_cell.angle_gamma   90.00
#
_symmetry.space_group_name_H-M   'P 1'
#
loop_
_entity.id
_entity.type
_entity.pdbx_description
1 polymer ?
#
loop_
_entity_poly.entity_id
_entity_poly.type
_entity_poly.pdbx_seq_one_letter_code
_entity_poly.pdbx_strand_id
1 'polypeptide(L)'
;MKIVSFTGPKGSGKDTSADILKKEGIADGSISFAGPLKKICQEVFGLHHTLVHDPVLKEKPLKDGEIIITPKLLRKINQIMLDYLDPEEFYYNPNKASVIGLEGVPLRTPREILQVIGTEWIRNRIHPDWHLQAAFSTKALSSLNEDGLYCVTDARFANEYQFLATKFGADFKGFYVERPQAEEQLAQATHDSERKVLEVKAIIPAENIILNDGSLEDLKKKLLGLGLKGNEPTTKTKKGQSKFKFAKAGKYDEGSF
;
A
#
# COMPACT_ATOMS: atom_id res chain seq x y z
N MET A 1 -10.59 -6.49 -12.63
CA MET A 1 -10.31 -5.40 -11.65
C MET A 1 -9.30 -4.45 -12.28
N LYS A 2 -9.55 -3.16 -12.23
CA LYS A 2 -8.61 -2.13 -12.67
C LYS A 2 -8.00 -1.42 -11.46
N ILE A 3 -6.72 -1.07 -11.57
CA ILE A 3 -5.98 -0.36 -10.53
C ILE A 3 -5.47 0.96 -11.09
N VAL A 4 -5.70 2.02 -10.33
CA VAL A 4 -5.10 3.34 -10.58
C VAL A 4 -4.26 3.73 -9.38
N SER A 5 -2.96 3.95 -9.57
CA SER A 5 -2.12 4.49 -8.50
C SER A 5 -1.88 5.98 -8.68
N PHE A 6 -1.97 6.70 -7.57
CA PHE A 6 -1.53 8.09 -7.46
C PHE A 6 -0.33 8.15 -6.54
N THR A 7 0.82 8.51 -7.09
CA THR A 7 2.10 8.68 -6.37
C THR A 7 2.45 10.16 -6.32
N GLY A 8 3.23 10.57 -5.35
CA GLY A 8 3.67 11.95 -5.19
C GLY A 8 4.04 12.26 -3.75
N PRO A 9 4.68 13.41 -3.47
CA PRO A 9 5.09 13.80 -2.13
C PRO A 9 3.90 14.00 -1.19
N LYS A 10 4.19 14.13 0.10
CA LYS A 10 3.17 14.51 1.09
C LYS A 10 2.57 15.86 0.72
N GLY A 11 1.23 15.94 0.70
CA GLY A 11 0.53 17.18 0.34
C GLY A 11 0.39 17.44 -1.16
N SER A 12 0.86 16.54 -2.06
CA SER A 12 0.72 16.72 -3.51
C SER A 12 -0.72 16.63 -4.02
N GLY A 13 -1.64 16.00 -3.26
CA GLY A 13 -3.04 15.82 -3.67
C GLY A 13 -3.40 14.39 -4.12
N LYS A 14 -2.49 13.40 -3.97
CA LYS A 14 -2.75 12.00 -4.36
C LYS A 14 -3.97 11.39 -3.67
N ASP A 15 -4.13 11.61 -2.35
CA ASP A 15 -5.29 11.11 -1.61
C ASP A 15 -6.56 11.82 -2.04
N THR A 16 -6.48 13.14 -2.26
CA THR A 16 -7.57 13.96 -2.80
C THR A 16 -7.99 13.48 -4.18
N SER A 17 -7.03 13.08 -5.03
CA SER A 17 -7.32 12.54 -6.37
C SER A 17 -8.14 11.25 -6.28
N ALA A 18 -7.76 10.32 -5.39
CA ALA A 18 -8.53 9.11 -5.15
C ALA A 18 -9.93 9.40 -4.58
N ASP A 19 -10.03 10.36 -3.66
CA ASP A 19 -11.32 10.76 -3.07
C ASP A 19 -12.26 11.40 -4.09
N ILE A 20 -11.73 12.20 -5.03
CA ILE A 20 -12.51 12.75 -6.14
C ILE A 20 -13.06 11.60 -6.99
N LEU A 21 -12.23 10.66 -7.44
CA LEU A 21 -12.72 9.55 -8.28
C LEU A 21 -13.77 8.70 -7.58
N LYS A 22 -13.65 8.49 -6.27
CA LYS A 22 -14.68 7.78 -5.47
C LYS A 22 -15.99 8.58 -5.38
N LYS A 23 -15.92 9.88 -5.12
CA LYS A 23 -17.10 10.76 -5.04
C LYS A 23 -17.85 10.87 -6.37
N GLU A 24 -17.14 10.85 -7.47
CA GLU A 24 -17.72 10.88 -8.82
C GLU A 24 -18.19 9.47 -9.29
N GLY A 25 -18.09 8.44 -8.44
CA GLY A 25 -18.53 7.08 -8.79
C GLY A 25 -17.68 6.40 -9.86
N ILE A 26 -16.47 6.91 -10.12
CA ILE A 26 -15.51 6.32 -11.08
C ILE A 26 -14.71 5.20 -10.44
N ALA A 27 -14.30 5.37 -9.17
CA ALA A 27 -13.63 4.35 -8.40
C ALA A 27 -14.53 3.75 -7.33
N ASP A 28 -14.53 2.42 -7.21
CA ASP A 28 -15.32 1.65 -6.24
C ASP A 28 -14.70 1.74 -4.83
N GLY A 29 -13.41 2.06 -4.73
CA GLY A 29 -12.74 2.14 -3.44
C GLY A 29 -11.24 2.41 -3.55
N SER A 30 -10.54 2.12 -2.45
CA SER A 30 -9.09 2.20 -2.39
C SER A 30 -8.50 0.94 -1.77
N ILE A 31 -7.33 0.54 -2.28
CA ILE A 31 -6.48 -0.51 -1.73
C ILE A 31 -5.21 0.15 -1.21
N SER A 32 -4.71 -0.28 -0.06
CA SER A 32 -3.49 0.27 0.55
C SER A 32 -2.50 -0.85 0.83
N PHE A 33 -1.25 -0.67 0.44
CA PHE A 33 -0.16 -1.59 0.80
C PHE A 33 0.02 -1.70 2.31
N ALA A 34 -0.22 -0.61 3.04
CA ALA A 34 -0.20 -0.62 4.50
C ALA A 34 -1.47 -1.21 5.14
N GLY A 35 -2.50 -1.56 4.35
CA GLY A 35 -3.78 -2.07 4.85
C GLY A 35 -3.64 -3.31 5.73
N PRO A 36 -3.01 -4.39 5.26
CA PRO A 36 -2.78 -5.60 6.07
C PRO A 36 -1.98 -5.33 7.35
N LEU A 37 -0.91 -4.53 7.28
CA LEU A 37 -0.16 -4.11 8.48
C LEU A 37 -1.04 -3.41 9.50
N LYS A 38 -1.88 -2.47 9.08
CA LYS A 38 -2.80 -1.77 9.98
C LYS A 38 -3.80 -2.72 10.63
N LYS A 39 -4.33 -3.70 9.89
CA LYS A 39 -5.21 -4.74 10.44
C LYS A 39 -4.48 -5.61 11.47
N ILE A 40 -3.25 -6.04 11.18
CA ILE A 40 -2.42 -6.76 12.14
C ILE A 40 -2.21 -5.93 13.41
N CYS A 41 -1.88 -4.64 13.28
CA CYS A 41 -1.68 -3.76 14.42
C CYS A 41 -2.96 -3.57 15.26
N GLN A 42 -4.13 -3.47 14.62
CA GLN A 42 -5.41 -3.44 15.33
C GLN A 42 -5.67 -4.73 16.09
N GLU A 43 -5.45 -5.87 15.48
CA GLU A 43 -5.73 -7.19 16.06
C GLU A 43 -4.77 -7.56 17.18
N VAL A 44 -3.47 -7.31 16.98
CA VAL A 44 -2.42 -7.72 17.92
C VAL A 44 -2.33 -6.77 19.13
N PHE A 45 -2.45 -5.47 18.88
CA PHE A 45 -2.25 -4.43 19.89
C PHE A 45 -3.56 -3.81 20.39
N GLY A 46 -4.72 -4.25 19.88
CA GLY A 46 -6.01 -3.70 20.26
C GLY A 46 -6.22 -2.25 19.83
N LEU A 47 -5.48 -1.76 18.82
CA LEU A 47 -5.57 -0.36 18.40
C LEU A 47 -6.89 -0.10 17.69
N HIS A 48 -7.63 0.92 18.13
CA HIS A 48 -8.81 1.35 17.41
C HIS A 48 -8.47 1.82 15.99
N HIS A 49 -9.38 1.62 15.04
CA HIS A 49 -9.19 1.98 13.64
C HIS A 49 -8.67 3.43 13.45
N THR A 50 -9.22 4.39 14.17
CA THR A 50 -8.79 5.80 14.05
C THR A 50 -7.32 6.00 14.42
N LEU A 51 -6.78 5.24 15.39
CA LEU A 51 -5.38 5.35 15.83
C LEU A 51 -4.37 4.94 14.75
N VAL A 52 -4.76 4.07 13.83
CA VAL A 52 -3.87 3.60 12.74
C VAL A 52 -4.12 4.33 11.41
N HIS A 53 -5.19 5.15 11.31
CA HIS A 53 -5.54 5.87 10.08
C HIS A 53 -5.38 7.38 10.19
N ASP A 54 -5.77 7.98 11.32
CA ASP A 54 -5.69 9.43 11.51
C ASP A 54 -4.24 9.91 11.67
N PRO A 55 -3.79 10.89 10.88
CA PRO A 55 -2.40 11.36 10.90
C PRO A 55 -1.99 12.01 12.23
N VAL A 56 -2.94 12.62 12.97
CA VAL A 56 -2.67 13.27 14.26
C VAL A 56 -2.70 12.24 15.40
N LEU A 57 -3.70 11.35 15.39
CA LEU A 57 -3.85 10.35 16.45
C LEU A 57 -2.72 9.32 16.46
N LYS A 58 -2.09 9.04 15.34
CA LYS A 58 -0.91 8.16 15.29
C LYS A 58 0.26 8.65 16.13
N GLU A 59 0.40 9.95 16.31
CA GLU A 59 1.52 10.56 17.04
C GLU A 59 1.25 10.64 18.55
N LYS A 60 0.03 10.37 18.98
CA LYS A 60 -0.33 10.45 20.41
C LYS A 60 0.20 9.24 21.16
N PRO A 61 0.63 9.41 22.41
CA PRO A 61 1.00 8.30 23.27
C PRO A 61 -0.15 7.30 23.44
N LEU A 62 0.21 6.03 23.59
CA LEU A 62 -0.74 4.97 23.91
C LEU A 62 -1.35 5.22 25.29
N LYS A 63 -2.66 4.95 25.44
CA LYS A 63 -3.37 5.18 26.71
C LYS A 63 -2.88 4.29 27.85
N ASP A 64 -2.54 3.04 27.52
CA ASP A 64 -2.16 2.01 28.50
C ASP A 64 -0.63 1.93 28.71
N GLY A 65 0.09 2.97 28.29
CA GLY A 65 1.54 3.04 28.39
C GLY A 65 2.25 2.41 27.19
N GLU A 66 3.56 2.19 27.33
CA GLU A 66 4.39 1.61 26.27
C GLU A 66 4.20 0.10 26.13
N ILE A 67 4.31 -0.39 24.91
CA ILE A 67 4.28 -1.81 24.60
C ILE A 67 5.71 -2.28 24.37
N ILE A 68 6.15 -3.31 25.10
CA ILE A 68 7.48 -3.88 24.94
C ILE A 68 7.43 -5.01 23.93
N ILE A 69 8.31 -4.96 22.93
CA ILE A 69 8.47 -6.04 21.96
C ILE A 69 9.02 -7.28 22.65
N THR A 70 8.31 -8.40 22.51
CA THR A 70 8.73 -9.71 23.00
C THR A 70 8.74 -10.74 21.87
N PRO A 71 9.51 -11.82 21.95
CA PRO A 71 9.47 -12.91 20.98
C PRO A 71 8.07 -13.52 20.82
N LYS A 72 7.28 -13.57 21.90
CA LYS A 72 5.89 -14.04 21.87
C LYS A 72 5.02 -13.13 21.02
N LEU A 73 5.20 -11.80 21.14
CA LEU A 73 4.48 -10.80 20.36
C LEU A 73 4.80 -10.94 18.87
N LEU A 74 6.10 -11.05 18.52
CA LEU A 74 6.53 -11.22 17.13
C LEU A 74 6.02 -12.52 16.52
N ARG A 75 6.00 -13.64 17.28
CA ARG A 75 5.39 -14.90 16.81
C ARG A 75 3.89 -14.75 16.52
N LYS A 76 3.15 -14.02 17.35
CA LYS A 76 1.72 -13.74 17.10
C LYS A 76 1.54 -12.94 15.81
N ILE A 77 2.37 -11.92 15.59
CA ILE A 77 2.38 -11.13 14.33
C ILE A 77 2.65 -12.03 13.14
N ASN A 78 3.69 -12.88 13.21
CA ASN A 78 4.06 -13.79 12.14
C ASN A 78 2.92 -14.76 11.77
N GLN A 79 2.20 -15.27 12.77
CA GLN A 79 1.06 -16.15 12.53
C GLN A 79 -0.03 -15.45 11.72
N ILE A 80 -0.38 -14.23 12.09
CA ILE A 80 -1.40 -13.46 11.37
C ILE A 80 -0.91 -13.04 9.98
N MET A 81 0.39 -12.73 9.85
CA MET A 81 0.98 -12.40 8.55
C MET A 81 0.82 -13.53 7.53
N LEU A 82 0.97 -14.78 7.95
CA LEU A 82 0.81 -15.95 7.07
C LEU A 82 -0.62 -16.06 6.52
N ASP A 83 -1.62 -15.62 7.28
CA ASP A 83 -3.02 -15.62 6.82
C ASP A 83 -3.29 -14.67 5.65
N TYR A 84 -2.39 -13.71 5.39
CA TYR A 84 -2.49 -12.77 4.27
C TYR A 84 -1.71 -13.20 3.03
N LEU A 85 -1.09 -14.38 3.04
CA LEU A 85 -0.26 -14.85 1.94
C LEU A 85 -0.94 -16.03 1.25
N ASP A 86 -0.88 -16.03 -0.06
CA ASP A 86 -1.27 -17.17 -0.85
C ASP A 86 -0.12 -18.19 -0.81
N PRO A 87 -0.33 -19.43 -0.34
CA PRO A 87 0.74 -20.40 -0.08
C PRO A 87 1.59 -20.74 -1.30
N GLU A 88 1.05 -20.57 -2.52
CA GLU A 88 1.73 -20.84 -3.77
C GLU A 88 2.63 -19.69 -4.24
N GLU A 89 2.45 -18.48 -3.67
CA GLU A 89 3.16 -17.27 -4.09
C GLU A 89 4.28 -16.84 -3.13
N PHE A 90 4.33 -17.40 -1.91
CA PHE A 90 5.24 -16.92 -0.88
C PHE A 90 5.94 -18.06 -0.13
N TYR A 91 7.25 -18.18 -0.31
CA TYR A 91 8.07 -19.27 0.24
C TYR A 91 8.85 -18.91 1.51
N TYR A 92 8.56 -17.79 2.17
CA TYR A 92 9.33 -17.35 3.31
C TYR A 92 8.76 -17.85 4.64
N ASN A 93 9.64 -18.34 5.54
CA ASN A 93 9.27 -18.72 6.90
C ASN A 93 9.58 -17.59 7.89
N PRO A 94 8.58 -16.78 8.30
CA PRO A 94 8.79 -15.64 9.18
C PRO A 94 9.34 -16.02 10.58
N ASN A 95 9.19 -17.29 10.99
CA ASN A 95 9.72 -17.76 12.26
C ASN A 95 11.25 -17.94 12.27
N LYS A 96 11.91 -17.87 11.11
CA LYS A 96 13.37 -17.86 10.99
C LYS A 96 13.97 -16.44 11.11
N ALA A 97 13.17 -15.40 11.14
CA ALA A 97 13.66 -14.03 11.26
C ALA A 97 14.31 -13.79 12.63
N SER A 98 15.47 -13.13 12.61
CA SER A 98 16.20 -12.78 13.85
C SER A 98 15.48 -11.68 14.61
N VAL A 99 15.25 -11.88 15.91
CA VAL A 99 14.66 -10.89 16.83
C VAL A 99 15.70 -9.96 17.47
N ILE A 100 17.01 -10.22 17.21
CA ILE A 100 18.10 -9.44 17.79
C ILE A 100 17.93 -7.95 17.50
N GLY A 101 18.03 -7.11 18.53
CA GLY A 101 17.90 -5.65 18.44
C GLY A 101 16.46 -5.12 18.33
N LEU A 102 15.45 -6.00 18.35
CA LEU A 102 14.03 -5.58 18.48
C LEU A 102 13.43 -6.00 19.83
N GLU A 103 13.92 -7.09 20.41
CA GLU A 103 13.46 -7.52 21.74
C GLU A 103 13.75 -6.45 22.79
N GLY A 104 12.78 -6.15 23.63
CA GLY A 104 12.87 -5.11 24.67
C GLY A 104 12.62 -3.67 24.16
N VAL A 105 12.45 -3.45 22.83
CA VAL A 105 12.17 -2.13 22.29
C VAL A 105 10.79 -1.65 22.75
N PRO A 106 10.69 -0.47 23.38
CA PRO A 106 9.41 0.12 23.80
C PRO A 106 8.75 0.82 22.62
N LEU A 107 7.45 0.57 22.42
CA LEU A 107 6.59 1.24 21.44
C LEU A 107 5.61 2.14 22.19
N ARG A 108 5.66 3.44 21.96
CA ARG A 108 4.93 4.46 22.74
C ARG A 108 3.75 5.06 21.99
N THR A 109 3.80 4.99 20.66
CA THR A 109 2.78 5.58 19.79
C THR A 109 2.33 4.60 18.73
N PRO A 110 1.10 4.72 18.17
CA PRO A 110 0.68 3.95 17.02
C PRO A 110 1.62 4.11 15.80
N ARG A 111 2.25 5.28 15.64
CA ARG A 111 3.25 5.54 14.61
C ARG A 111 4.46 4.64 14.78
N GLU A 112 5.03 4.57 15.98
CA GLU A 112 6.18 3.71 16.29
C GLU A 112 5.85 2.24 16.04
N ILE A 113 4.65 1.78 16.46
CA ILE A 113 4.19 0.41 16.18
C ILE A 113 4.20 0.13 14.67
N LEU A 114 3.57 1.00 13.87
CA LEU A 114 3.51 0.81 12.42
C LEU A 114 4.90 0.84 11.77
N GLN A 115 5.81 1.70 12.23
CA GLN A 115 7.15 1.80 11.69
C GLN A 115 8.01 0.58 12.07
N VAL A 116 8.05 0.23 13.35
CA VAL A 116 8.90 -0.88 13.82
C VAL A 116 8.40 -2.21 13.30
N ILE A 117 7.10 -2.48 13.37
CA ILE A 117 6.54 -3.74 12.85
C ILE A 117 6.57 -3.76 11.32
N GLY A 118 6.18 -2.68 10.67
CA GLY A 118 6.11 -2.63 9.20
C GLY A 118 7.48 -2.60 8.52
N THR A 119 8.40 -1.79 9.01
CA THR A 119 9.71 -1.60 8.39
C THR A 119 10.75 -2.49 9.03
N GLU A 120 11.01 -2.33 10.35
CA GLU A 120 12.13 -3.02 10.99
C GLU A 120 11.91 -4.52 11.11
N TRP A 121 10.66 -4.97 11.33
CA TRP A 121 10.35 -6.39 11.42
C TRP A 121 9.99 -6.97 10.05
N ILE A 122 8.91 -6.52 9.44
CA ILE A 122 8.38 -7.16 8.23
C ILE A 122 9.30 -6.92 7.02
N ARG A 123 9.52 -5.66 6.63
CA ARG A 123 10.25 -5.34 5.40
C ARG A 123 11.73 -5.75 5.48
N ASN A 124 12.41 -5.45 6.60
CA ASN A 124 13.85 -5.62 6.70
C ASN A 124 14.29 -7.03 7.12
N ARG A 125 13.43 -7.78 7.84
CA ARG A 125 13.82 -9.07 8.42
C ARG A 125 13.03 -10.26 7.92
N ILE A 126 11.81 -10.03 7.43
CA ILE A 126 10.98 -11.09 6.88
C ILE A 126 11.06 -11.07 5.36
N HIS A 127 10.43 -10.08 4.72
CA HIS A 127 10.47 -9.95 3.27
C HIS A 127 10.10 -8.53 2.82
N PRO A 128 10.88 -7.90 1.93
CA PRO A 128 10.62 -6.54 1.47
C PRO A 128 9.27 -6.39 0.76
N ASP A 129 8.81 -7.42 0.06
CA ASP A 129 7.59 -7.40 -0.75
C ASP A 129 6.36 -7.99 -0.04
N TRP A 130 6.46 -8.34 1.26
CA TRP A 130 5.30 -8.85 2.00
C TRP A 130 4.08 -7.93 1.91
N HIS A 131 4.29 -6.61 2.03
CA HIS A 131 3.20 -5.63 1.96
C HIS A 131 2.46 -5.67 0.62
N LEU A 132 3.19 -5.91 -0.48
CA LEU A 132 2.65 -5.99 -1.83
C LEU A 132 1.78 -7.24 -1.98
N GLN A 133 2.33 -8.39 -1.59
CA GLN A 133 1.62 -9.67 -1.67
C GLN A 133 0.38 -9.66 -0.76
N ALA A 134 0.52 -9.22 0.48
CA ALA A 134 -0.56 -9.21 1.45
C ALA A 134 -1.72 -8.29 1.06
N ALA A 135 -1.43 -7.09 0.49
CA ALA A 135 -2.47 -6.15 0.06
C ALA A 135 -3.28 -6.65 -1.13
N PHE A 136 -2.68 -7.48 -1.97
CA PHE A 136 -3.29 -8.01 -3.19
C PHE A 136 -3.44 -9.53 -3.18
N SER A 137 -3.45 -10.14 -1.98
CA SER A 137 -3.76 -11.55 -1.80
C SER A 137 -5.23 -11.86 -2.10
N THR A 138 -5.51 -13.11 -2.40
CA THR A 138 -6.88 -13.60 -2.61
C THR A 138 -7.79 -13.23 -1.43
N LYS A 139 -7.29 -13.36 -0.18
CA LYS A 139 -8.01 -12.97 1.02
C LYS A 139 -8.32 -11.47 1.06
N ALA A 140 -7.35 -10.61 0.74
CA ALA A 140 -7.54 -9.16 0.77
C ALA A 140 -8.54 -8.68 -0.28
N LEU A 141 -8.56 -9.33 -1.45
CA LEU A 141 -9.41 -8.96 -2.58
C LEU A 141 -10.78 -9.63 -2.58
N SER A 142 -11.02 -10.64 -1.73
CA SER A 142 -12.22 -11.49 -1.75
C SER A 142 -13.56 -10.75 -1.59
N SER A 143 -13.55 -9.56 -0.97
CA SER A 143 -14.74 -8.74 -0.77
C SER A 143 -14.90 -7.62 -1.81
N LEU A 144 -13.97 -7.50 -2.75
CA LEU A 144 -13.97 -6.44 -3.74
C LEU A 144 -14.66 -6.90 -5.03
N ASN A 145 -15.22 -5.92 -5.77
CA ASN A 145 -15.79 -6.17 -7.08
C ASN A 145 -14.68 -6.46 -8.11
N GLU A 146 -14.73 -7.63 -8.74
CA GLU A 146 -13.74 -8.04 -9.76
C GLU A 146 -13.74 -7.14 -11.00
N ASP A 147 -14.85 -6.49 -11.31
CA ASP A 147 -14.96 -5.56 -12.44
C ASP A 147 -14.72 -4.10 -12.04
N GLY A 148 -14.50 -3.84 -10.75
CA GLY A 148 -14.34 -2.51 -10.19
C GLY A 148 -13.00 -1.84 -10.53
N LEU A 149 -12.94 -0.51 -10.32
CA LEU A 149 -11.73 0.30 -10.34
C LEU A 149 -11.36 0.72 -8.92
N TYR A 150 -10.11 0.48 -8.52
CA TYR A 150 -9.61 0.79 -7.19
C TYR A 150 -8.39 1.70 -7.24
N CYS A 151 -8.32 2.66 -6.30
CA CYS A 151 -7.22 3.58 -6.18
C CYS A 151 -6.18 3.08 -5.16
N VAL A 152 -4.88 3.29 -5.48
CA VAL A 152 -3.75 3.09 -4.56
C VAL A 152 -3.03 4.42 -4.40
N THR A 153 -2.89 4.93 -3.16
CA THR A 153 -2.28 6.24 -2.90
C THR A 153 -1.04 6.17 -2.00
N ASP A 154 -0.65 4.97 -1.59
CA ASP A 154 0.50 4.75 -0.72
C ASP A 154 1.68 4.03 -1.40
N ALA A 155 1.68 3.95 -2.74
CA ALA A 155 2.85 3.53 -3.52
C ALA A 155 3.94 4.61 -3.45
N ARG A 156 5.09 4.28 -2.84
CA ARG A 156 6.23 5.20 -2.60
C ARG A 156 7.55 4.69 -3.12
N PHE A 157 7.61 3.41 -3.49
CA PHE A 157 8.82 2.73 -3.94
C PHE A 157 8.64 2.22 -5.37
N ALA A 158 9.73 2.18 -6.12
CA ALA A 158 9.71 1.70 -7.50
C ALA A 158 9.22 0.24 -7.62
N ASN A 159 9.59 -0.63 -6.67
CA ASN A 159 9.12 -2.02 -6.64
C ASN A 159 7.59 -2.12 -6.43
N GLU A 160 6.99 -1.21 -5.69
CA GLU A 160 5.52 -1.15 -5.49
C GLU A 160 4.80 -0.80 -6.80
N TYR A 161 5.31 0.20 -7.52
CA TYR A 161 4.80 0.57 -8.84
C TYR A 161 4.96 -0.58 -9.83
N GLN A 162 6.16 -1.18 -9.91
CA GLN A 162 6.46 -2.28 -10.81
C GLN A 162 5.61 -3.52 -10.51
N PHE A 163 5.38 -3.82 -9.23
CA PHE A 163 4.47 -4.88 -8.82
C PHE A 163 3.07 -4.68 -9.38
N LEU A 164 2.49 -3.48 -9.25
CA LEU A 164 1.18 -3.17 -9.81
C LEU A 164 1.17 -3.30 -11.33
N ALA A 165 2.18 -2.77 -12.00
CA ALA A 165 2.31 -2.85 -13.46
C ALA A 165 2.40 -4.30 -13.95
N THR A 166 3.17 -5.14 -13.26
CA THR A 166 3.32 -6.56 -13.60
C THR A 166 2.05 -7.36 -13.30
N LYS A 167 1.44 -7.15 -12.13
CA LYS A 167 0.27 -7.92 -11.68
C LYS A 167 -0.98 -7.62 -12.49
N PHE A 168 -1.19 -6.36 -12.88
CA PHE A 168 -2.41 -5.89 -13.55
C PHE A 168 -2.24 -5.55 -15.03
N GLY A 169 -1.00 -5.44 -15.53
CA GLY A 169 -0.74 -5.21 -16.96
C GLY A 169 -1.53 -4.03 -17.53
N ALA A 170 -2.35 -4.28 -18.55
CA ALA A 170 -3.19 -3.26 -19.20
C ALA A 170 -4.30 -2.68 -18.30
N ASP A 171 -4.64 -3.38 -17.22
CA ASP A 171 -5.63 -2.92 -16.21
C ASP A 171 -5.02 -2.01 -15.14
N PHE A 172 -3.71 -1.71 -15.23
CA PHE A 172 -3.00 -0.77 -14.36
C PHE A 172 -2.75 0.56 -15.04
N LYS A 173 -3.01 1.66 -14.33
CA LYS A 173 -2.55 3.01 -14.70
C LYS A 173 -1.93 3.69 -13.48
N GLY A 174 -0.68 4.12 -13.61
CA GLY A 174 0.02 4.86 -12.56
C GLY A 174 0.19 6.32 -12.94
N PHE A 175 -0.15 7.22 -12.02
CA PHE A 175 -0.03 8.66 -12.15
C PHE A 175 0.88 9.25 -11.07
N TYR A 176 1.66 10.25 -11.45
CA TYR A 176 2.37 11.09 -10.49
C TYR A 176 1.64 12.42 -10.32
N VAL A 177 1.28 12.76 -9.09
CA VAL A 177 0.64 14.03 -8.77
C VAL A 177 1.72 15.00 -8.33
N GLU A 178 2.05 15.93 -9.20
CA GLU A 178 3.05 16.96 -8.99
C GLU A 178 2.43 18.24 -8.46
N ARG A 179 2.91 18.71 -7.31
CA ARG A 179 2.51 19.99 -6.74
C ARG A 179 3.77 20.79 -6.37
N PRO A 180 4.02 21.96 -6.97
CA PRO A 180 5.27 22.71 -6.79
C PRO A 180 5.67 22.88 -5.32
N GLN A 181 4.74 23.29 -4.46
CA GLN A 181 5.02 23.51 -3.03
C GLN A 181 5.36 22.20 -2.29
N ALA A 182 4.83 21.06 -2.72
CA ALA A 182 5.13 19.77 -2.12
C ALA A 182 6.47 19.21 -2.62
N GLU A 183 6.86 19.51 -3.86
CA GLU A 183 8.18 19.18 -4.42
C GLU A 183 9.31 19.94 -3.69
N GLU A 184 9.12 21.22 -3.38
CA GLU A 184 10.08 22.02 -2.61
C GLU A 184 10.29 21.44 -1.21
N GLN A 185 9.21 21.02 -0.54
CA GLN A 185 9.29 20.37 0.77
C GLN A 185 9.98 19.00 0.71
N LEU A 186 9.82 18.28 -0.41
CA LEU A 186 10.45 16.98 -0.62
C LEU A 186 11.98 17.09 -0.64
N ALA A 187 12.54 18.16 -1.20
CA ALA A 187 13.98 18.43 -1.21
C ALA A 187 14.59 18.54 0.21
N GLN A 188 13.76 18.87 1.21
CA GLN A 188 14.14 19.01 2.61
C GLN A 188 13.74 17.76 3.45
N ALA A 189 13.11 16.76 2.84
CA ALA A 189 12.62 15.59 3.56
C ALA A 189 13.78 14.74 4.12
N THR A 190 13.69 14.40 5.39
CA THR A 190 14.68 13.57 6.09
C THR A 190 14.38 12.09 5.96
N HIS A 191 13.10 11.73 5.73
CA HIS A 191 12.66 10.33 5.67
C HIS A 191 12.92 9.74 4.28
N ASP A 192 13.61 8.61 4.23
CA ASP A 192 14.01 7.92 2.99
C ASP A 192 12.83 7.58 2.06
N SER A 193 11.70 7.15 2.63
CA SER A 193 10.50 6.82 1.84
C SER A 193 9.86 8.03 1.12
N GLU A 194 10.12 9.25 1.58
CA GLU A 194 9.65 10.45 0.89
C GLU A 194 10.54 10.77 -0.30
N ARG A 195 11.88 10.61 -0.15
CA ARG A 195 12.82 10.81 -1.26
C ARG A 195 12.67 9.78 -2.36
N LYS A 196 12.38 8.53 -2.02
CA LYS A 196 12.18 7.43 -2.99
C LYS A 196 10.96 7.60 -3.90
N VAL A 197 10.05 8.49 -3.57
CA VAL A 197 8.94 8.83 -4.46
C VAL A 197 9.40 9.46 -5.79
N LEU A 198 10.60 10.07 -5.82
CA LEU A 198 11.21 10.58 -7.06
C LEU A 198 11.71 9.46 -7.99
N GLU A 199 12.12 8.32 -7.43
CA GLU A 199 12.46 7.12 -8.22
C GLU A 199 11.21 6.60 -8.95
N VAL A 200 10.05 6.67 -8.31
CA VAL A 200 8.77 6.33 -8.94
C VAL A 200 8.41 7.35 -10.02
N LYS A 201 8.63 8.66 -9.79
CA LYS A 201 8.42 9.69 -10.82
C LYS A 201 9.20 9.40 -12.10
N ALA A 202 10.45 8.94 -11.95
CA ALA A 202 11.34 8.68 -13.08
C ALA A 202 10.88 7.51 -13.98
N ILE A 203 10.05 6.60 -13.47
CA ILE A 203 9.54 5.45 -14.23
C ILE A 203 8.10 5.62 -14.71
N ILE A 204 7.42 6.69 -14.29
CA ILE A 204 6.07 7.03 -14.76
C ILE A 204 6.18 7.80 -16.08
N PRO A 205 5.42 7.41 -17.14
CA PRO A 205 5.38 8.15 -18.40
C PRO A 205 5.01 9.63 -18.20
N ALA A 206 5.62 10.52 -18.99
CA ALA A 206 5.41 11.97 -18.84
C ALA A 206 3.93 12.40 -18.99
N GLU A 207 3.19 11.70 -19.86
CA GLU A 207 1.76 11.92 -20.05
C GLU A 207 0.90 11.54 -18.83
N ASN A 208 1.46 10.78 -17.89
CA ASN A 208 0.80 10.39 -16.65
C ASN A 208 1.20 11.28 -15.45
N ILE A 209 1.86 12.41 -15.70
CA ILE A 209 2.15 13.41 -14.67
C ILE A 209 0.97 14.39 -14.61
N ILE A 210 0.32 14.47 -13.43
CA ILE A 210 -0.80 15.37 -13.17
C ILE A 210 -0.26 16.57 -12.40
N LEU A 211 -0.13 17.72 -13.07
CA LEU A 211 0.24 18.97 -12.41
C LEU A 211 -0.95 19.50 -11.58
N ASN A 212 -0.77 19.56 -10.26
CA ASN A 212 -1.74 20.05 -9.28
C ASN A 212 -1.29 21.43 -8.74
N ASP A 213 -1.35 22.43 -9.58
CA ASP A 213 -0.94 23.83 -9.33
C ASP A 213 -2.12 24.80 -9.17
N GLY A 214 -3.33 24.30 -9.33
CA GLY A 214 -4.56 25.09 -9.29
C GLY A 214 -5.48 24.77 -8.11
N SER A 215 -6.75 25.05 -8.31
CA SER A 215 -7.82 24.76 -7.34
C SER A 215 -8.20 23.28 -7.30
N LEU A 216 -9.01 22.91 -6.31
CA LEU A 216 -9.58 21.56 -6.23
C LEU A 216 -10.44 21.22 -7.46
N GLU A 217 -11.15 22.22 -8.01
CA GLU A 217 -11.97 22.05 -9.21
C GLU A 217 -11.11 21.83 -10.46
N ASP A 218 -9.94 22.47 -10.54
CA ASP A 218 -8.99 22.24 -11.64
C ASP A 218 -8.42 20.82 -11.58
N LEU A 219 -8.06 20.35 -10.39
CA LEU A 219 -7.63 18.96 -10.19
C LEU A 219 -8.75 17.99 -10.60
N LYS A 220 -9.98 18.25 -10.19
CA LYS A 220 -11.15 17.44 -10.57
C LYS A 220 -11.32 17.37 -12.09
N LYS A 221 -11.26 18.50 -12.79
CA LYS A 221 -11.37 18.52 -14.27
C LYS A 221 -10.26 17.68 -14.92
N LYS A 222 -9.01 17.80 -14.45
CA LYS A 222 -7.88 17.01 -14.94
C LYS A 222 -8.15 15.50 -14.77
N LEU A 223 -8.61 15.09 -13.59
CA LEU A 223 -8.91 13.68 -13.29
C LEU A 223 -10.06 13.10 -14.13
N LEU A 224 -11.14 13.85 -14.30
CA LEU A 224 -12.27 13.43 -15.14
C LEU A 224 -11.86 13.31 -16.62
N GLY A 225 -10.94 14.15 -17.08
CA GLY A 225 -10.38 14.10 -18.43
C GLY A 225 -9.53 12.85 -18.71
N LEU A 226 -9.09 12.09 -17.71
CA LEU A 226 -8.30 10.88 -17.90
C LEU A 226 -9.11 9.69 -18.49
N GLY A 227 -10.44 9.79 -18.55
CA GLY A 227 -11.30 8.75 -19.11
C GLY A 227 -11.23 7.41 -18.36
N LEU A 228 -10.96 7.46 -17.04
CA LEU A 228 -10.89 6.28 -16.19
C LEU A 228 -12.27 5.67 -16.00
N LYS A 229 -12.36 4.35 -16.13
CA LYS A 229 -13.60 3.57 -15.93
C LYS A 229 -13.26 2.22 -15.32
N GLY A 230 -14.13 1.69 -14.47
CA GLY A 230 -14.16 0.26 -14.14
C GLY A 230 -14.37 -0.60 -15.40
N ASN A 231 -14.33 -1.90 -15.26
CA ASN A 231 -14.78 -2.77 -16.34
C ASN A 231 -16.30 -2.69 -16.43
N GLU A 232 -16.86 -2.76 -17.64
CA GLU A 232 -18.29 -2.92 -17.79
C GLU A 232 -18.71 -4.24 -17.12
N PRO A 233 -19.77 -4.26 -16.29
CA PRO A 233 -20.19 -5.48 -15.64
C PRO A 233 -20.44 -6.56 -16.70
N THR A 234 -19.64 -7.60 -16.67
CA THR A 234 -19.88 -8.76 -17.53
C THR A 234 -21.20 -9.36 -17.07
N THR A 235 -22.19 -9.40 -17.98
CA THR A 235 -23.47 -10.12 -17.78
C THR A 235 -23.16 -11.62 -17.68
N LYS A 236 -22.52 -12.04 -16.61
CA LYS A 236 -22.33 -13.47 -16.28
C LYS A 236 -23.44 -13.87 -15.32
N THR A 237 -24.42 -14.60 -15.85
CA THR A 237 -25.27 -15.51 -15.11
C THR A 237 -24.45 -16.22 -14.02
N LYS A 238 -24.95 -16.15 -12.77
CA LYS A 238 -24.38 -16.89 -11.61
C LYS A 238 -24.14 -18.34 -11.96
N LYS A 239 -22.90 -18.72 -12.28
CA LYS A 239 -22.42 -20.11 -12.23
C LYS A 239 -20.90 -20.11 -12.07
N GLY A 240 -20.45 -20.65 -10.92
CA GLY A 240 -19.12 -21.22 -10.74
C GLY A 240 -18.04 -20.26 -10.27
N GLN A 241 -17.48 -20.63 -9.15
CA GLN A 241 -16.25 -20.07 -8.59
C GLN A 241 -15.17 -19.94 -9.68
N SER A 242 -14.86 -18.71 -10.07
CA SER A 242 -13.74 -18.42 -10.95
C SER A 242 -12.45 -18.55 -10.13
N LYS A 243 -11.65 -19.56 -10.39
CA LYS A 243 -10.28 -19.64 -9.91
C LYS A 243 -9.47 -18.59 -10.67
N PHE A 244 -9.04 -17.54 -10.00
CA PHE A 244 -8.02 -16.65 -10.54
C PHE A 244 -6.77 -17.48 -10.89
N LYS A 245 -6.47 -17.63 -12.16
CA LYS A 245 -5.16 -18.08 -12.62
C LYS A 245 -4.29 -16.85 -12.80
N PHE A 246 -3.51 -16.53 -11.79
CA PHE A 246 -2.45 -15.55 -11.94
C PHE A 246 -1.36 -16.10 -12.87
N ALA A 247 -0.83 -15.23 -13.73
CA ALA A 247 0.36 -15.55 -14.51
C ALA A 247 1.51 -15.84 -13.53
N LYS A 248 2.20 -16.98 -13.71
CA LYS A 248 3.36 -17.33 -12.88
C LYS A 248 4.37 -16.20 -12.96
N ALA A 249 4.71 -15.60 -11.80
CA ALA A 249 5.84 -14.71 -11.69
C ALA A 249 7.09 -15.42 -12.22
N GLY A 250 7.81 -14.76 -13.12
CA GLY A 250 9.06 -15.29 -13.65
C GLY A 250 10.03 -15.54 -12.49
N LYS A 251 10.74 -16.69 -12.55
CA LYS A 251 11.80 -17.03 -11.62
C LYS A 251 12.81 -15.88 -11.61
N TYR A 252 12.98 -15.25 -10.45
CA TYR A 252 14.14 -14.41 -10.22
C TYR A 252 15.36 -15.33 -10.17
N ASP A 253 16.32 -15.05 -11.05
CA ASP A 253 17.60 -15.77 -11.13
C ASP A 253 18.40 -15.46 -9.84
N GLU A 254 18.69 -16.49 -9.04
CA GLU A 254 19.58 -16.42 -7.89
C GLU A 254 21.02 -16.39 -8.40
N GLY A 255 21.44 -15.26 -8.91
CA GLY A 255 22.81 -15.10 -9.38
C GLY A 255 23.34 -13.69 -9.20
N SER A 256 24.13 -13.49 -8.18
CA SER A 256 25.01 -12.35 -7.89
C SER A 256 24.55 -11.46 -6.74
N PHE A 257 25.00 -11.86 -5.51
CA PHE A 257 25.82 -11.03 -4.61
C PHE A 257 26.38 -11.92 -3.50
#